data_a09c631fd549f5ec9daf0c896b1ec24a
#
_entry.id   a09c631fd549f5ec9daf0c896b1ec24a
#
_cell.length_a   1.000
_cell.length_b   1.000
_cell.length_c   1.000
_cell.angle_alpha   90.00
_cell.angle_beta   90.00
_cell.angle_gamma   90.00
#
_symmetry.space_group_name_H-M   'P 1'
#
loop_
_entity.id
_entity.type
_entity.pdbx_description
1 polymer ?
#
loop_
_entity_poly.entity_id
_entity_poly.type
_entity_poly.pdbx_seq_one_letter_code
_entity_poly.pdbx_strand_id
1 'polypeptide(L)'
;MPNKSLSYPKVCRKTDGKYYIDFKLNGKRFRLFNGKYIGSSSNPNSYLPRLRKIQSANLAKEVYDYLVSNNYSFVKRPSTKLEFFDSLVSKKLSENLSLSYLKALKAIARCLHKELVSKGHISSDCVDSLSLRYHNNTSYNTSRRHVNVLVNYLYENDFDIKPSKLKSRRQTETLHKPIENVKELLESIKMFNYNIYLCCLLTYGCLLRPHREIRLLKWKDFSDDLSTISISGDRVKSKRNRIVPVPKYIKEILLKKGLNDNIFSGTNKPYNKDYFKTVFKRFKRAFPSLEQGVTIYSFRHSGAIEIFKRTGSLTKLQKAMGHSSLAVSLTYLRGLEVSELEEEDMPVM
;
A
#
# COMPACT_ATOMS: atom_id res chain seq x y z
N MET A 1 13.65 -25.61 16.29
CA MET A 1 13.41 -25.92 14.85
C MET A 1 12.99 -27.39 14.78
N PRO A 2 11.94 -27.78 14.04
CA PRO A 2 11.60 -29.20 13.91
C PRO A 2 12.75 -29.95 13.24
N ASN A 3 13.13 -31.09 13.80
CA ASN A 3 14.18 -31.96 13.25
C ASN A 3 13.82 -32.35 11.82
N LYS A 4 14.51 -31.79 10.86
CA LYS A 4 14.38 -32.21 9.44
C LYS A 4 15.00 -33.57 9.27
N SER A 5 14.19 -34.58 9.00
CA SER A 5 14.64 -35.96 8.81
C SER A 5 14.23 -36.50 7.45
N LEU A 6 15.20 -37.13 6.76
CA LEU A 6 14.97 -37.81 5.50
C LEU A 6 15.59 -39.19 5.58
N SER A 7 14.81 -40.23 5.35
CA SER A 7 15.34 -41.57 5.13
C SER A 7 15.69 -41.78 3.64
N TYR A 8 16.82 -42.44 3.35
CA TYR A 8 17.14 -42.74 1.95
C TYR A 8 16.03 -43.58 1.30
N PRO A 9 15.57 -43.24 0.06
CA PRO A 9 14.45 -43.91 -0.58
C PRO A 9 14.78 -45.39 -0.91
N LYS A 10 13.97 -46.31 -0.41
CA LYS A 10 14.12 -47.76 -0.66
C LYS A 10 13.33 -48.15 -1.90
N VAL A 11 13.93 -48.94 -2.78
CA VAL A 11 13.26 -49.52 -3.95
C VAL A 11 12.37 -50.67 -3.52
N CYS A 12 11.10 -50.60 -3.83
CA CYS A 12 10.10 -51.62 -3.52
C CYS A 12 9.39 -52.07 -4.80
N ARG A 13 8.90 -53.33 -4.79
CA ARG A 13 8.11 -53.91 -5.88
C ARG A 13 6.73 -54.29 -5.40
N LYS A 14 5.71 -53.98 -6.21
CA LYS A 14 4.34 -54.44 -6.02
C LYS A 14 4.11 -55.82 -6.59
N THR A 15 3.03 -56.43 -6.20
CA THR A 15 2.57 -57.73 -6.73
C THR A 15 2.29 -57.71 -8.22
N ASP A 16 1.86 -56.55 -8.76
CA ASP A 16 1.63 -56.30 -10.20
C ASP A 16 2.92 -56.09 -11.01
N GLY A 17 4.09 -56.27 -10.37
CA GLY A 17 5.39 -56.13 -11.03
C GLY A 17 5.89 -54.69 -11.20
N LYS A 18 5.15 -53.66 -10.75
CA LYS A 18 5.57 -52.28 -10.75
C LYS A 18 6.51 -51.96 -9.61
N TYR A 19 7.51 -51.13 -9.89
CA TYR A 19 8.45 -50.63 -8.88
C TYR A 19 8.07 -49.24 -8.41
N TYR A 20 8.41 -48.94 -7.16
CA TYR A 20 8.26 -47.63 -6.54
C TYR A 20 9.39 -47.42 -5.52
N ILE A 21 9.62 -46.17 -5.14
CA ILE A 21 10.51 -45.81 -4.03
C ILE A 21 9.68 -45.47 -2.82
N ASP A 22 10.13 -45.87 -1.63
CA ASP A 22 9.46 -45.66 -0.34
C ASP A 22 10.43 -44.96 0.62
N PHE A 23 10.05 -43.86 1.22
CA PHE A 23 10.86 -43.10 2.17
C PHE A 23 10.01 -42.28 3.12
N LYS A 24 10.63 -41.83 4.22
CA LYS A 24 10.02 -40.87 5.16
C LYS A 24 10.71 -39.51 5.04
N LEU A 25 9.91 -38.45 4.98
CA LEU A 25 10.35 -37.08 4.97
C LEU A 25 9.61 -36.31 6.07
N ASN A 26 10.33 -35.80 7.05
CA ASN A 26 9.78 -35.10 8.21
C ASN A 26 8.66 -35.92 8.91
N GLY A 27 8.86 -37.19 9.11
CA GLY A 27 7.92 -38.12 9.72
C GLY A 27 6.81 -38.65 8.79
N LYS A 28 6.57 -38.03 7.64
CA LYS A 28 5.54 -38.43 6.67
C LYS A 28 6.11 -39.40 5.65
N ARG A 29 5.36 -40.49 5.37
CA ARG A 29 5.75 -41.53 4.39
C ARG A 29 5.33 -41.13 2.97
N PHE A 30 6.25 -41.34 2.01
CA PHE A 30 6.04 -41.11 0.59
C PHE A 30 6.32 -42.36 -0.22
N ARG A 31 5.50 -42.58 -1.27
CA ARG A 31 5.68 -43.63 -2.26
C ARG A 31 5.62 -43.03 -3.64
N LEU A 32 6.74 -43.04 -4.38
CA LEU A 32 6.81 -42.44 -5.70
C LEU A 32 7.07 -43.51 -6.76
N PHE A 33 6.31 -43.47 -7.83
CA PHE A 33 6.42 -44.38 -8.98
C PHE A 33 7.20 -43.77 -10.15
N ASN A 34 7.39 -42.42 -10.12
CA ASN A 34 8.08 -41.63 -11.14
C ASN A 34 8.63 -40.35 -10.53
N GLY A 35 9.41 -39.61 -11.33
CA GLY A 35 10.07 -38.37 -10.94
C GLY A 35 9.19 -37.10 -10.97
N LYS A 36 7.89 -37.17 -11.25
CA LYS A 36 7.02 -35.99 -11.39
C LYS A 36 7.07 -35.05 -10.18
N TYR A 37 7.20 -35.56 -8.97
CA TYR A 37 7.30 -34.77 -7.74
C TYR A 37 8.53 -33.86 -7.68
N ILE A 38 9.58 -34.22 -8.41
CA ILE A 38 10.84 -33.46 -8.47
C ILE A 38 11.03 -32.81 -9.84
N GLY A 39 10.01 -32.85 -10.72
CA GLY A 39 10.08 -32.32 -12.08
C GLY A 39 10.97 -33.11 -13.02
N SER A 40 11.31 -34.39 -12.67
CA SER A 40 12.07 -35.30 -13.52
C SER A 40 11.11 -36.10 -14.43
N SER A 41 11.55 -36.38 -15.66
CA SER A 41 10.88 -37.27 -16.60
C SER A 41 11.09 -38.76 -16.27
N SER A 42 11.87 -39.06 -15.25
CA SER A 42 12.20 -40.43 -14.82
C SER A 42 10.94 -41.23 -14.49
N ASN A 43 10.71 -42.31 -15.22
CA ASN A 43 9.60 -43.24 -15.01
C ASN A 43 10.08 -44.68 -15.11
N PRO A 44 10.55 -45.32 -14.02
CA PRO A 44 11.07 -46.65 -14.02
C PRO A 44 10.16 -47.70 -14.64
N ASN A 45 8.85 -47.55 -14.51
CA ASN A 45 7.88 -48.52 -14.96
C ASN A 45 7.61 -48.47 -16.48
N SER A 46 8.14 -47.48 -17.20
CA SER A 46 8.09 -47.40 -18.67
C SER A 46 9.18 -48.25 -19.34
N TYR A 47 10.16 -48.71 -18.58
CA TYR A 47 11.26 -49.58 -19.10
C TYR A 47 10.90 -51.07 -19.09
N LEU A 48 11.68 -51.84 -19.83
CA LEU A 48 11.57 -53.29 -19.84
C LEU A 48 11.70 -53.86 -18.42
N PRO A 49 10.98 -54.94 -18.05
CA PRO A 49 10.93 -55.46 -16.67
C PRO A 49 12.29 -55.67 -16.02
N ARG A 50 13.30 -56.17 -16.77
CA ARG A 50 14.69 -56.38 -16.31
C ARG A 50 15.40 -55.11 -15.88
N LEU A 51 15.02 -53.92 -16.43
CA LEU A 51 15.67 -52.64 -16.15
C LEU A 51 14.95 -51.84 -15.07
N ARG A 52 13.68 -52.14 -14.74
CA ARG A 52 12.84 -51.35 -13.82
C ARG A 52 13.48 -51.19 -12.44
N LYS A 53 14.15 -52.25 -11.91
CA LYS A 53 14.81 -52.19 -10.60
C LYS A 53 15.95 -51.17 -10.62
N ILE A 54 16.78 -51.17 -11.65
CA ILE A 54 17.93 -50.26 -11.81
C ILE A 54 17.41 -48.82 -11.98
N GLN A 55 16.41 -48.61 -12.85
CA GLN A 55 15.83 -47.30 -13.05
C GLN A 55 15.12 -46.75 -11.80
N SER A 56 14.57 -47.61 -10.95
CA SER A 56 14.02 -47.23 -9.66
C SER A 56 15.09 -46.83 -8.65
N ALA A 57 16.29 -47.45 -8.72
CA ALA A 57 17.43 -47.04 -7.90
C ALA A 57 17.97 -45.67 -8.34
N ASN A 58 17.98 -45.39 -9.67
CA ASN A 58 18.32 -44.08 -10.20
C ASN A 58 17.33 -43.02 -9.73
N LEU A 59 16.01 -43.29 -9.80
CA LEU A 59 14.97 -42.41 -9.27
C LEU A 59 15.14 -42.16 -7.77
N ALA A 60 15.52 -43.19 -6.98
CA ALA A 60 15.77 -43.05 -5.55
C ALA A 60 16.88 -42.03 -5.26
N LYS A 61 17.99 -42.12 -6.03
CA LYS A 61 19.09 -41.18 -5.95
C LYS A 61 18.67 -39.77 -6.36
N GLU A 62 18.01 -39.62 -7.50
CA GLU A 62 17.52 -38.32 -7.98
C GLU A 62 16.61 -37.62 -6.94
N VAL A 63 15.70 -38.39 -6.33
CA VAL A 63 14.79 -37.86 -5.31
C VAL A 63 15.52 -37.46 -4.03
N TYR A 64 16.50 -38.27 -3.63
CA TYR A 64 17.32 -37.99 -2.45
C TYR A 64 18.13 -36.69 -2.64
N ASP A 65 18.90 -36.62 -3.73
CA ASP A 65 19.74 -35.48 -4.07
C ASP A 65 18.88 -34.18 -4.20
N TYR A 66 17.72 -34.30 -4.84
CA TYR A 66 16.76 -33.18 -4.94
C TYR A 66 16.30 -32.70 -3.57
N LEU A 67 15.90 -33.60 -2.67
CA LEU A 67 15.41 -33.25 -1.34
C LEU A 67 16.51 -32.62 -0.47
N VAL A 68 17.74 -33.14 -0.56
CA VAL A 68 18.90 -32.57 0.14
C VAL A 68 19.15 -31.14 -0.36
N SER A 69 19.15 -30.94 -1.68
CA SER A 69 19.39 -29.61 -2.31
C SER A 69 18.25 -28.61 -2.06
N ASN A 70 17.05 -29.10 -1.79
CA ASN A 70 15.87 -28.25 -1.56
C ASN A 70 15.44 -28.24 -0.07
N ASN A 71 16.40 -28.34 0.84
CA ASN A 71 16.17 -28.16 2.28
C ASN A 71 15.11 -29.12 2.85
N TYR A 72 15.10 -30.37 2.39
CA TYR A 72 14.18 -31.46 2.79
C TYR A 72 12.70 -31.09 2.52
N SER A 73 12.42 -30.47 1.38
CA SER A 73 11.05 -30.16 0.95
C SER A 73 10.84 -30.47 -0.53
N PHE A 74 9.65 -30.98 -0.87
CA PHE A 74 9.20 -31.01 -2.25
C PHE A 74 8.75 -29.60 -2.65
N VAL A 75 9.57 -28.93 -3.42
CA VAL A 75 9.13 -27.73 -4.12
C VAL A 75 8.31 -28.21 -5.31
N LYS A 76 6.99 -28.08 -5.24
CA LYS A 76 6.11 -28.41 -6.37
C LYS A 76 6.47 -27.46 -7.52
N ARG A 77 7.28 -27.93 -8.48
CA ARG A 77 7.54 -27.15 -9.70
C ARG A 77 6.22 -27.01 -10.45
N PRO A 78 5.82 -25.80 -10.84
CA PRO A 78 4.62 -25.61 -11.63
C PRO A 78 4.74 -26.41 -12.93
N SER A 79 3.72 -27.18 -13.24
CA SER A 79 3.70 -28.04 -14.43
C SER A 79 3.42 -27.24 -15.70
N THR A 80 2.85 -26.04 -15.55
CA THR A 80 2.49 -25.14 -16.65
C THR A 80 3.04 -23.74 -16.42
N LYS A 81 3.19 -22.97 -17.51
CA LYS A 81 3.57 -21.55 -17.44
C LYS A 81 2.58 -20.73 -16.59
N LEU A 82 1.31 -21.11 -16.61
CA LEU A 82 0.25 -20.46 -15.83
C LEU A 82 0.40 -20.73 -14.33
N GLU A 83 0.62 -21.98 -13.94
CA GLU A 83 0.88 -22.31 -12.53
C GLU A 83 2.14 -21.64 -12.00
N PHE A 84 3.16 -21.51 -12.84
CA PHE A 84 4.38 -20.77 -12.47
C PHE A 84 4.11 -19.31 -12.22
N PHE A 85 3.36 -18.64 -13.12
CA PHE A 85 2.91 -17.27 -12.93
C PHE A 85 2.15 -17.10 -11.61
N ASP A 86 1.13 -17.95 -11.39
CA ASP A 86 0.28 -17.87 -10.19
C ASP A 86 1.06 -18.09 -8.89
N SER A 87 2.04 -18.98 -8.90
CA SER A 87 2.91 -19.23 -7.75
C SER A 87 3.74 -17.99 -7.40
N LEU A 88 4.36 -17.35 -8.38
CA LEU A 88 5.15 -16.13 -8.20
C LEU A 88 4.28 -14.95 -7.74
N VAL A 89 3.13 -14.75 -8.38
CA VAL A 89 2.18 -13.70 -8.00
C VAL A 89 1.70 -13.91 -6.56
N SER A 90 1.34 -15.15 -6.19
CA SER A 90 0.90 -15.47 -4.83
C SER A 90 1.99 -15.17 -3.80
N LYS A 91 3.24 -15.52 -4.09
CA LYS A 91 4.40 -15.21 -3.25
C LYS A 91 4.58 -13.70 -3.08
N LYS A 92 4.51 -12.92 -4.18
CA LYS A 92 4.61 -11.46 -4.13
C LYS A 92 3.48 -10.82 -3.33
N LEU A 93 2.27 -11.32 -3.46
CA LEU A 93 1.09 -10.79 -2.77
C LEU A 93 1.01 -11.19 -1.28
N SER A 94 1.78 -12.18 -0.83
CA SER A 94 1.88 -12.57 0.58
C SER A 94 2.85 -11.71 1.40
N GLU A 95 3.62 -10.81 0.76
CA GLU A 95 4.47 -9.85 1.43
C GLU A 95 3.64 -8.88 2.29
N ASN A 96 4.27 -8.27 3.32
CA ASN A 96 3.62 -7.29 4.19
C ASN A 96 3.39 -5.95 3.46
N LEU A 97 2.37 -5.91 2.60
CA LEU A 97 2.00 -4.78 1.78
C LEU A 97 0.78 -4.03 2.33
N SER A 98 0.69 -2.72 2.08
CA SER A 98 -0.54 -1.99 2.41
C SER A 98 -1.72 -2.48 1.59
N LEU A 99 -2.94 -2.47 2.17
CA LEU A 99 -4.17 -2.96 1.50
C LEU A 99 -4.44 -2.28 0.14
N SER A 100 -4.14 -0.99 0.02
CA SER A 100 -4.32 -0.25 -1.24
C SER A 100 -3.33 -0.69 -2.31
N TYR A 101 -2.08 -0.92 -1.92
CA TYR A 101 -1.03 -1.40 -2.81
C TYR A 101 -1.30 -2.84 -3.25
N LEU A 102 -1.69 -3.70 -2.32
CA LEU A 102 -2.10 -5.07 -2.59
C LEU A 102 -3.24 -5.14 -3.62
N LYS A 103 -4.27 -4.27 -3.47
CA LYS A 103 -5.37 -4.18 -4.44
C LYS A 103 -4.88 -3.79 -5.84
N ALA A 104 -3.95 -2.86 -5.94
CA ALA A 104 -3.38 -2.42 -7.21
C ALA A 104 -2.59 -3.56 -7.88
N LEU A 105 -1.71 -4.26 -7.15
CA LEU A 105 -0.95 -5.39 -7.67
C LEU A 105 -1.87 -6.55 -8.10
N LYS A 106 -2.91 -6.86 -7.31
CA LYS A 106 -3.92 -7.87 -7.69
C LYS A 106 -4.65 -7.53 -8.98
N ALA A 107 -4.97 -6.24 -9.20
CA ALA A 107 -5.63 -5.81 -10.44
C ALA A 107 -4.70 -5.97 -11.66
N ILE A 108 -3.42 -5.62 -11.51
CA ILE A 108 -2.40 -5.80 -12.56
C ILE A 108 -2.22 -7.30 -12.84
N ALA A 109 -2.02 -8.12 -11.80
CA ALA A 109 -1.86 -9.56 -11.93
C ALA A 109 -3.02 -10.22 -12.68
N ARG A 110 -4.28 -9.81 -12.40
CA ARG A 110 -5.46 -10.31 -13.14
C ARG A 110 -5.41 -9.97 -14.63
N CYS A 111 -4.93 -8.79 -15.00
CA CYS A 111 -4.82 -8.41 -16.41
C CYS A 111 -3.74 -9.25 -17.10
N LEU A 112 -2.58 -9.42 -16.48
CA LEU A 112 -1.48 -10.25 -17.01
C LEU A 112 -1.89 -11.72 -17.11
N HIS A 113 -2.59 -12.24 -16.11
CA HIS A 113 -3.12 -13.62 -16.11
C HIS A 113 -4.10 -13.85 -17.26
N LYS A 114 -5.03 -12.90 -17.52
CA LYS A 114 -5.97 -12.99 -18.65
C LYS A 114 -5.24 -13.06 -19.99
N GLU A 115 -4.22 -12.23 -20.18
CA GLU A 115 -3.41 -12.24 -21.39
C GLU A 115 -2.70 -13.60 -21.55
N LEU A 116 -2.09 -14.09 -20.46
CA LEU A 116 -1.39 -15.38 -20.45
C LEU A 116 -2.33 -16.55 -20.79
N VAL A 117 -3.55 -16.55 -20.24
CA VAL A 117 -4.56 -17.57 -20.54
C VAL A 117 -5.00 -17.50 -21.99
N SER A 118 -5.20 -16.29 -22.53
CA SER A 118 -5.74 -16.12 -23.89
C SER A 118 -4.70 -16.35 -24.98
N LYS A 119 -3.43 -15.97 -24.75
CA LYS A 119 -2.37 -15.98 -25.78
C LYS A 119 -1.21 -16.94 -25.51
N GLY A 120 -1.15 -17.55 -24.31
CA GLY A 120 -0.04 -18.40 -23.88
C GLY A 120 1.24 -17.63 -23.51
N HIS A 121 1.26 -16.30 -23.67
CA HIS A 121 2.36 -15.42 -23.31
C HIS A 121 1.86 -14.03 -22.93
N ILE A 122 2.71 -13.24 -22.28
CA ILE A 122 2.42 -11.84 -21.92
C ILE A 122 3.23 -10.94 -22.86
N SER A 123 2.55 -10.17 -23.69
CA SER A 123 3.17 -9.24 -24.63
C SER A 123 3.65 -7.97 -23.93
N SER A 124 4.69 -7.32 -24.50
CA SER A 124 5.14 -6.00 -24.01
C SER A 124 4.05 -4.95 -24.14
N ASP A 125 3.21 -5.03 -25.19
CA ASP A 125 2.09 -4.12 -25.40
C ASP A 125 1.03 -4.26 -24.31
N CYS A 126 0.75 -5.48 -23.84
CA CYS A 126 -0.13 -5.71 -22.71
C CYS A 126 0.42 -5.05 -21.45
N VAL A 127 1.71 -5.26 -21.14
CA VAL A 127 2.37 -4.66 -19.97
C VAL A 127 2.29 -3.13 -20.00
N ASP A 128 2.62 -2.51 -21.14
CA ASP A 128 2.65 -1.07 -21.31
C ASP A 128 1.26 -0.45 -21.28
N SER A 129 0.27 -1.12 -21.88
CA SER A 129 -1.14 -0.68 -21.91
C SER A 129 -1.73 -0.45 -20.51
N LEU A 130 -1.27 -1.22 -19.51
CA LEU A 130 -1.70 -1.07 -18.11
C LEU A 130 -1.39 0.30 -17.54
N SER A 131 -0.39 0.98 -18.07
CA SER A 131 -0.02 2.34 -17.67
C SER A 131 -0.53 3.38 -18.66
N LEU A 132 -0.46 3.10 -19.96
CA LEU A 132 -0.83 4.02 -21.03
C LEU A 132 -2.32 4.38 -21.03
N ARG A 133 -3.18 3.53 -20.48
CA ARG A 133 -4.63 3.81 -20.32
C ARG A 133 -4.94 5.05 -19.48
N TYR A 134 -3.97 5.59 -18.73
CA TYR A 134 -4.17 6.78 -17.90
C TYR A 134 -3.67 8.03 -18.62
N HIS A 135 -4.57 8.98 -18.89
CA HIS A 135 -4.23 10.29 -19.45
C HIS A 135 -3.55 11.19 -18.42
N ASN A 136 -3.99 11.13 -17.15
CA ASN A 136 -3.40 11.92 -16.07
C ASN A 136 -2.02 11.38 -15.68
N ASN A 137 -0.99 12.27 -15.71
CA ASN A 137 0.40 11.90 -15.47
C ASN A 137 0.65 11.32 -14.06
N THR A 138 -0.09 11.75 -13.03
CA THR A 138 0.03 11.21 -11.68
C THR A 138 -0.47 9.77 -11.62
N SER A 139 -1.62 9.50 -12.25
CA SER A 139 -2.20 8.14 -12.35
C SER A 139 -1.33 7.24 -13.21
N TYR A 140 -0.86 7.74 -14.35
CA TYR A 140 0.09 7.04 -15.22
C TYR A 140 1.35 6.63 -14.45
N ASN A 141 2.03 7.58 -13.79
CA ASN A 141 3.26 7.30 -13.05
C ASN A 141 3.04 6.36 -11.87
N THR A 142 1.87 6.42 -11.23
CA THR A 142 1.50 5.50 -10.15
C THR A 142 1.28 4.09 -10.69
N SER A 143 0.52 3.96 -11.77
CA SER A 143 0.31 2.66 -12.43
C SER A 143 1.63 2.06 -12.92
N ARG A 144 2.45 2.86 -13.60
CA ARG A 144 3.77 2.45 -14.09
C ARG A 144 4.67 1.89 -12.98
N ARG A 145 4.72 2.56 -11.82
CA ARG A 145 5.48 2.05 -10.66
C ARG A 145 4.96 0.70 -10.19
N HIS A 146 3.64 0.54 -10.09
CA HIS A 146 3.05 -0.72 -9.66
C HIS A 146 3.26 -1.84 -10.69
N VAL A 147 3.13 -1.54 -11.98
CA VAL A 147 3.41 -2.48 -13.08
C VAL A 147 4.86 -2.92 -13.03
N ASN A 148 5.80 -1.97 -12.95
CA ASN A 148 7.22 -2.29 -12.92
C ASN A 148 7.59 -3.16 -11.71
N VAL A 149 7.02 -2.91 -10.53
CA VAL A 149 7.31 -3.75 -9.35
C VAL A 149 6.89 -5.19 -9.56
N LEU A 150 5.71 -5.43 -10.15
CA LEU A 150 5.26 -6.81 -10.38
C LEU A 150 6.00 -7.46 -11.55
N VAL A 151 6.17 -6.74 -12.66
CA VAL A 151 6.80 -7.27 -13.87
C VAL A 151 8.30 -7.54 -13.65
N ASN A 152 9.02 -6.63 -12.98
CA ASN A 152 10.43 -6.86 -12.65
C ASN A 152 10.57 -8.05 -11.69
N TYR A 153 9.69 -8.16 -10.69
CA TYR A 153 9.71 -9.32 -9.81
C TYR A 153 9.50 -10.64 -10.56
N LEU A 154 8.57 -10.68 -11.52
CA LEU A 154 8.36 -11.87 -12.36
C LEU A 154 9.60 -12.16 -13.22
N TYR A 155 10.17 -11.15 -13.85
CA TYR A 155 11.37 -11.27 -14.67
C TYR A 155 12.60 -11.75 -13.86
N GLU A 156 12.83 -11.18 -12.68
CA GLU A 156 13.91 -11.56 -11.76
C GLU A 156 13.76 -12.97 -11.17
N ASN A 157 12.57 -13.57 -11.27
CA ASN A 157 12.30 -14.94 -10.89
C ASN A 157 12.09 -15.86 -12.11
N ASP A 158 12.78 -15.56 -13.21
CA ASP A 158 12.86 -16.39 -14.44
C ASP A 158 11.51 -16.62 -15.15
N PHE A 159 10.51 -15.79 -14.91
CA PHE A 159 9.29 -15.80 -15.69
C PHE A 159 9.53 -15.09 -17.02
N ASP A 160 9.12 -15.73 -18.12
CA ASP A 160 9.26 -15.19 -19.48
C ASP A 160 8.32 -13.98 -19.70
N ILE A 161 8.77 -12.81 -19.27
CA ILE A 161 8.12 -11.50 -19.42
C ILE A 161 9.16 -10.41 -19.63
N LYS A 162 8.87 -9.42 -20.47
CA LYS A 162 9.78 -8.28 -20.68
C LYS A 162 9.41 -7.10 -19.78
N PRO A 163 10.37 -6.53 -19.03
CA PRO A 163 10.16 -5.30 -18.28
C PRO A 163 9.73 -4.13 -19.18
N SER A 164 8.83 -3.29 -18.67
CA SER A 164 8.40 -2.09 -19.38
C SER A 164 9.53 -1.06 -19.50
N LYS A 165 9.71 -0.49 -20.69
CA LYS A 165 10.67 0.59 -20.97
C LYS A 165 10.04 1.99 -20.86
N LEU A 166 8.78 2.10 -20.49
CA LEU A 166 8.08 3.38 -20.34
C LEU A 166 8.79 4.27 -19.33
N LYS A 167 8.98 5.54 -19.69
CA LYS A 167 9.56 6.57 -18.81
C LYS A 167 8.47 7.25 -17.97
N SER A 168 8.84 7.84 -16.83
CA SER A 168 7.92 8.68 -16.06
C SER A 168 7.58 9.95 -16.83
N ARG A 169 6.32 10.41 -16.72
CA ARG A 169 5.88 11.68 -17.28
C ARG A 169 6.07 12.78 -16.25
N ARG A 170 6.44 13.98 -16.71
CA ARG A 170 6.52 15.16 -15.84
C ARG A 170 5.15 15.44 -15.24
N GLN A 171 5.10 15.57 -13.92
CA GLN A 171 3.88 15.97 -13.23
C GLN A 171 3.86 17.47 -13.06
N THR A 172 2.74 18.10 -13.36
CA THR A 172 2.44 19.45 -12.92
C THR A 172 2.10 19.41 -11.44
N GLU A 173 2.80 20.19 -10.64
CA GLU A 173 2.46 20.33 -9.23
C GLU A 173 1.12 21.06 -9.13
N THR A 174 0.13 20.41 -8.52
CA THR A 174 -1.13 21.05 -8.14
C THR A 174 -1.06 21.35 -6.65
N LEU A 175 -0.90 22.61 -6.31
CA LEU A 175 -1.05 23.07 -4.93
C LEU A 175 -2.53 23.16 -4.58
N HIS A 176 -2.86 22.84 -3.35
CA HIS A 176 -4.19 23.19 -2.83
C HIS A 176 -4.27 24.70 -2.73
N LYS A 177 -5.32 25.28 -3.34
CA LYS A 177 -5.52 26.71 -3.31
C LYS A 177 -5.71 27.19 -1.86
N PRO A 178 -4.97 28.18 -1.38
CA PRO A 178 -5.23 28.78 -0.07
C PRO A 178 -6.59 29.48 -0.09
N ILE A 179 -7.21 29.60 1.06
CA ILE A 179 -8.51 30.29 1.25
C ILE A 179 -8.20 31.68 1.73
N GLU A 180 -8.70 32.71 1.02
CA GLU A 180 -8.52 34.11 1.37
C GLU A 180 -9.23 34.45 2.67
N ASN A 181 -10.52 34.19 2.76
CA ASN A 181 -11.31 34.44 3.96
C ASN A 181 -11.79 33.13 4.61
N VAL A 182 -10.90 32.52 5.43
CA VAL A 182 -11.19 31.28 6.12
C VAL A 182 -12.37 31.38 7.07
N LYS A 183 -12.53 32.53 7.76
CA LYS A 183 -13.58 32.73 8.77
C LYS A 183 -14.98 32.74 8.12
N GLU A 184 -15.15 33.50 7.07
CA GLU A 184 -16.42 33.59 6.34
C GLU A 184 -16.84 32.25 5.73
N LEU A 185 -15.87 31.54 5.13
CA LEU A 185 -16.12 30.22 4.56
C LEU A 185 -16.51 29.21 5.64
N LEU A 186 -15.88 29.27 6.83
CA LEU A 186 -16.21 28.39 7.95
C LEU A 186 -17.63 28.67 8.46
N GLU A 187 -18.06 29.93 8.56
CA GLU A 187 -19.43 30.24 8.96
C GLU A 187 -20.46 29.74 7.93
N SER A 188 -20.20 29.90 6.63
CA SER A 188 -21.05 29.34 5.58
C SER A 188 -21.15 27.81 5.66
N ILE A 189 -20.04 27.13 5.94
CA ILE A 189 -20.00 25.66 6.12
C ILE A 189 -20.76 25.26 7.40
N LYS A 190 -20.65 26.04 8.48
CA LYS A 190 -21.32 25.78 9.76
C LYS A 190 -22.84 25.80 9.60
N MET A 191 -23.37 26.78 8.86
CA MET A 191 -24.80 26.85 8.53
C MET A 191 -25.28 25.70 7.67
N PHE A 192 -24.40 25.14 6.82
CA PHE A 192 -24.73 24.01 5.97
C PHE A 192 -24.68 22.66 6.72
N ASN A 193 -23.61 22.38 7.47
CA ASN A 193 -23.47 21.12 8.20
C ASN A 193 -22.36 21.20 9.26
N TYR A 194 -22.72 20.97 10.52
CA TYR A 194 -21.81 21.08 11.65
C TYR A 194 -20.64 20.11 11.60
N ASN A 195 -20.83 18.86 11.13
CA ASN A 195 -19.76 17.90 11.08
C ASN A 195 -18.64 18.28 10.09
N ILE A 196 -19.02 18.80 8.92
CA ILE A 196 -18.02 19.27 7.96
C ILE A 196 -17.37 20.58 8.42
N TYR A 197 -18.09 21.44 9.12
CA TYR A 197 -17.54 22.63 9.78
C TYR A 197 -16.46 22.24 10.77
N LEU A 198 -16.76 21.35 11.74
CA LEU A 198 -15.80 20.88 12.73
C LEU A 198 -14.60 20.20 12.07
N CYS A 199 -14.82 19.42 10.99
CA CYS A 199 -13.74 18.83 10.21
C CYS A 199 -12.83 19.89 9.58
N CYS A 200 -13.38 20.90 8.93
CA CYS A 200 -12.62 22.00 8.31
C CYS A 200 -11.87 22.82 9.38
N LEU A 201 -12.52 23.09 10.51
CA LEU A 201 -11.94 23.83 11.63
C LEU A 201 -10.74 23.09 12.25
N LEU A 202 -10.85 21.78 12.49
CA LEU A 202 -9.74 20.95 12.96
C LEU A 202 -8.65 20.82 11.89
N THR A 203 -9.04 20.81 10.62
CA THR A 203 -8.08 20.77 9.50
C THR A 203 -7.26 22.07 9.44
N TYR A 204 -7.88 23.21 9.68
CA TYR A 204 -7.22 24.53 9.71
C TYR A 204 -6.39 24.71 10.99
N GLY A 205 -7.02 24.60 12.16
CA GLY A 205 -6.41 25.02 13.42
C GLY A 205 -5.45 23.99 14.03
N CYS A 206 -5.71 22.70 13.81
CA CYS A 206 -4.87 21.61 14.32
C CYS A 206 -4.01 20.96 13.22
N LEU A 207 -4.13 21.39 11.99
CA LEU A 207 -3.43 20.84 10.82
C LEU A 207 -3.55 19.31 10.73
N LEU A 208 -4.71 18.75 11.07
CA LEU A 208 -5.00 17.33 10.98
C LEU A 208 -5.50 16.94 9.59
N ARG A 209 -5.25 15.69 9.19
CA ARG A 209 -5.74 15.17 7.89
C ARG A 209 -7.20 14.72 8.02
N PRO A 210 -8.13 15.23 7.16
CA PRO A 210 -9.57 15.03 7.34
C PRO A 210 -10.00 13.55 7.28
N HIS A 211 -9.52 12.82 6.30
CA HIS A 211 -10.07 11.49 5.99
C HIS A 211 -9.55 10.35 6.87
N ARG A 212 -8.43 10.53 7.56
CA ARG A 212 -7.84 9.48 8.38
C ARG A 212 -7.63 9.94 9.83
N GLU A 213 -6.98 11.08 10.06
CA GLU A 213 -6.72 11.56 11.41
C GLU A 213 -8.02 12.06 12.04
N ILE A 214 -8.69 13.07 11.46
CA ILE A 214 -9.90 13.70 12.00
C ILE A 214 -11.07 12.71 12.07
N ARG A 215 -11.36 12.00 10.99
CA ARG A 215 -12.52 11.10 10.92
C ARG A 215 -12.50 10.01 12.01
N LEU A 216 -11.33 9.59 12.45
CA LEU A 216 -11.16 8.54 13.45
C LEU A 216 -11.02 9.06 14.88
N LEU A 217 -11.09 10.39 15.12
CA LEU A 217 -10.97 10.96 16.44
C LEU A 217 -12.08 10.46 17.36
N LYS A 218 -11.67 10.10 18.55
CA LYS A 218 -12.53 9.76 19.69
C LYS A 218 -12.24 10.71 20.83
N TRP A 219 -13.16 10.85 21.79
CA TRP A 219 -12.96 11.73 22.93
C TRP A 219 -11.76 11.32 23.79
N LYS A 220 -11.40 10.07 23.86
CA LYS A 220 -10.17 9.60 24.53
C LYS A 220 -8.86 10.05 23.89
N ASP A 221 -8.91 10.52 22.65
CA ASP A 221 -7.73 11.04 21.96
C ASP A 221 -7.39 12.47 22.42
N PHE A 222 -8.33 13.14 23.13
CA PHE A 222 -8.13 14.46 23.72
C PHE A 222 -7.66 14.37 25.16
N SER A 223 -6.86 15.34 25.60
CA SER A 223 -6.57 15.56 27.02
C SER A 223 -7.85 15.89 27.81
N ASP A 224 -7.79 15.78 29.14
CA ASP A 224 -8.98 16.04 29.96
C ASP A 224 -9.48 17.46 29.85
N ASP A 225 -8.57 18.40 29.72
CA ASP A 225 -8.86 19.84 29.53
C ASP A 225 -9.07 20.24 28.05
N LEU A 226 -9.08 19.28 27.12
CA LEU A 226 -9.22 19.47 25.68
C LEU A 226 -8.12 20.34 25.04
N SER A 227 -6.98 20.55 25.72
CA SER A 227 -5.88 21.38 25.22
C SER A 227 -5.02 20.71 24.18
N THR A 228 -5.03 19.37 24.12
CA THR A 228 -4.22 18.58 23.19
C THR A 228 -4.98 17.40 22.59
N ILE A 229 -4.56 16.98 21.40
CA ILE A 229 -5.00 15.75 20.73
C ILE A 229 -3.81 14.84 20.55
N SER A 230 -3.90 13.61 21.06
CA SER A 230 -2.91 12.55 20.87
C SER A 230 -3.32 11.63 19.73
N ILE A 231 -2.53 11.55 18.69
CA ILE A 231 -2.81 10.70 17.51
C ILE A 231 -1.78 9.59 17.45
N SER A 232 -2.26 8.36 17.50
CA SER A 232 -1.43 7.17 17.37
C SER A 232 -0.84 7.02 15.96
N GLY A 233 0.38 6.49 15.87
CA GLY A 233 1.13 6.34 14.62
C GLY A 233 0.46 5.46 13.57
N ASP A 234 -0.41 4.53 13.96
CA ASP A 234 -1.21 3.71 13.04
C ASP A 234 -2.18 4.56 12.19
N ARG A 235 -2.63 5.70 12.72
CA ARG A 235 -3.51 6.66 12.05
C ARG A 235 -2.74 7.70 11.23
N VAL A 236 -1.45 7.90 11.49
CA VAL A 236 -0.62 8.91 10.84
C VAL A 236 0.15 8.31 9.65
N LYS A 237 0.28 9.08 8.55
CA LYS A 237 1.03 8.63 7.36
C LYS A 237 2.52 8.34 7.67
N SER A 238 3.11 9.10 8.61
CA SER A 238 4.51 8.93 9.06
C SER A 238 4.71 7.76 10.03
N LYS A 239 3.65 7.09 10.46
CA LYS A 239 3.67 6.02 11.48
C LYS A 239 4.29 6.42 12.83
N ARG A 240 4.38 7.72 13.14
CA ARG A 240 4.89 8.26 14.41
C ARG A 240 3.73 8.85 15.21
N ASN A 241 3.73 8.63 16.50
CA ASN A 241 2.78 9.27 17.43
C ASN A 241 2.95 10.80 17.34
N ARG A 242 1.84 11.51 17.50
CA ARG A 242 1.81 12.96 17.36
C ARG A 242 0.87 13.55 18.40
N ILE A 243 1.35 14.55 19.13
CA ILE A 243 0.54 15.38 20.02
C ILE A 243 0.37 16.74 19.35
N VAL A 244 -0.86 17.22 19.27
CA VAL A 244 -1.22 18.47 18.60
C VAL A 244 -1.96 19.36 19.58
N PRO A 245 -1.53 20.62 19.79
CA PRO A 245 -2.27 21.56 20.60
C PRO A 245 -3.61 21.93 19.91
N VAL A 246 -4.63 22.11 20.71
CA VAL A 246 -5.96 22.56 20.30
C VAL A 246 -6.12 24.05 20.57
N PRO A 247 -6.30 24.90 19.55
CA PRO A 247 -6.53 26.32 19.76
C PRO A 247 -7.79 26.59 20.61
N LYS A 248 -7.75 27.69 21.39
CA LYS A 248 -8.84 28.08 22.30
C LYS A 248 -10.22 28.14 21.63
N TYR A 249 -10.32 28.74 20.45
CA TYR A 249 -11.57 28.84 19.67
C TYR A 249 -12.13 27.47 19.20
N ILE A 250 -11.31 26.42 19.14
CA ILE A 250 -11.78 25.05 18.88
C ILE A 250 -12.22 24.40 20.19
N LYS A 251 -11.42 24.56 21.24
CA LYS A 251 -11.72 24.01 22.56
C LYS A 251 -13.10 24.44 23.06
N GLU A 252 -13.45 25.70 22.88
CA GLU A 252 -14.73 26.30 23.35
C GLU A 252 -15.99 25.71 22.71
N ILE A 253 -15.86 25.11 21.52
CA ILE A 253 -16.98 24.49 20.81
C ILE A 253 -17.05 22.97 20.98
N LEU A 254 -16.05 22.37 21.62
CA LEU A 254 -16.00 20.92 21.83
C LEU A 254 -16.76 20.53 23.09
N LEU A 255 -17.77 19.68 22.94
CA LEU A 255 -18.53 19.11 24.05
C LEU A 255 -18.16 17.65 24.24
N LYS A 256 -17.34 17.37 25.28
CA LYS A 256 -16.86 16.03 25.60
C LYS A 256 -18.02 15.08 25.91
N LYS A 257 -18.01 13.92 25.30
CA LYS A 257 -18.98 12.83 25.48
C LYS A 257 -18.28 11.55 25.97
N GLY A 258 -18.87 10.40 25.74
CA GLY A 258 -18.27 9.12 26.09
C GLY A 258 -16.88 8.93 25.48
N LEU A 259 -15.90 8.55 26.32
CA LEU A 259 -14.47 8.47 25.94
C LEU A 259 -14.20 7.65 24.65
N ASN A 260 -14.97 6.59 24.45
CA ASN A 260 -14.79 5.73 23.27
C ASN A 260 -15.61 6.15 22.06
N ASP A 261 -16.43 7.20 22.18
CA ASP A 261 -17.26 7.67 21.09
C ASP A 261 -16.46 8.53 20.12
N ASN A 262 -16.77 8.36 18.84
CA ASN A 262 -16.21 9.19 17.78
C ASN A 262 -16.86 10.58 17.86
N ILE A 263 -16.07 11.64 17.75
CA ILE A 263 -16.53 13.02 17.95
C ILE A 263 -17.59 13.48 16.95
N PHE A 264 -17.71 12.83 15.80
CA PHE A 264 -18.66 13.16 14.73
C PHE A 264 -19.92 12.32 14.74
N SER A 265 -19.79 11.00 14.93
CA SER A 265 -20.94 10.10 14.92
C SER A 265 -21.65 9.99 16.27
N GLY A 266 -20.97 10.37 17.35
CA GLY A 266 -21.48 10.18 18.72
C GLY A 266 -21.59 8.71 19.13
N THR A 267 -20.97 7.80 18.38
CA THR A 267 -20.95 6.37 18.64
C THR A 267 -19.51 5.84 18.56
N ASN A 268 -19.30 4.58 18.97
CA ASN A 268 -17.97 3.95 18.87
C ASN A 268 -17.47 3.78 17.40
N LYS A 269 -18.38 3.82 16.40
CA LYS A 269 -18.04 3.61 14.98
C LYS A 269 -17.92 4.95 14.25
N PRO A 270 -16.79 5.21 13.54
CA PRO A 270 -16.64 6.40 12.73
C PRO A 270 -17.51 6.33 11.47
N TYR A 271 -17.85 7.46 10.88
CA TYR A 271 -18.43 7.52 9.54
C TYR A 271 -17.54 6.81 8.50
N ASN A 272 -18.11 6.47 7.33
CA ASN A 272 -17.37 5.86 6.23
C ASN A 272 -16.22 6.78 5.75
N LYS A 273 -15.24 6.20 5.03
CA LYS A 273 -14.01 6.92 4.61
C LYS A 273 -14.27 8.11 3.68
N ASP A 274 -15.37 8.12 2.95
CA ASP A 274 -15.70 9.15 1.97
C ASP A 274 -16.69 10.19 2.51
N TYR A 275 -17.11 10.09 3.78
CA TYR A 275 -18.13 10.95 4.40
C TYR A 275 -17.84 12.44 4.18
N PHE A 276 -16.72 12.93 4.68
CA PHE A 276 -16.38 14.35 4.55
C PHE A 276 -16.23 14.80 3.10
N LYS A 277 -15.64 13.96 2.24
CA LYS A 277 -15.54 14.24 0.80
C LYS A 277 -16.93 14.41 0.17
N THR A 278 -17.87 13.52 0.54
CA THR A 278 -19.24 13.56 0.02
C THR A 278 -20.01 14.78 0.50
N VAL A 279 -19.92 15.07 1.82
CA VAL A 279 -20.59 16.25 2.40
C VAL A 279 -20.02 17.56 1.82
N PHE A 280 -18.70 17.68 1.70
CA PHE A 280 -18.06 18.85 1.10
C PHE A 280 -18.41 19.03 -0.38
N LYS A 281 -18.56 17.92 -1.12
CA LYS A 281 -19.06 17.98 -2.51
C LYS A 281 -20.49 18.51 -2.60
N ARG A 282 -21.36 18.13 -1.63
CA ARG A 282 -22.73 18.67 -1.54
C ARG A 282 -22.69 20.17 -1.20
N PHE A 283 -21.86 20.57 -0.25
CA PHE A 283 -21.65 21.98 0.08
C PHE A 283 -21.25 22.79 -1.16
N LYS A 284 -20.24 22.34 -1.93
CA LYS A 284 -19.82 23.01 -3.18
C LYS A 284 -20.93 23.18 -4.21
N ARG A 285 -21.88 22.26 -4.25
CA ARG A 285 -23.05 22.38 -5.16
C ARG A 285 -24.05 23.40 -4.66
N ALA A 286 -24.21 23.51 -3.34
CA ALA A 286 -25.10 24.50 -2.71
C ALA A 286 -24.50 25.92 -2.72
N PHE A 287 -23.19 26.06 -2.85
CA PHE A 287 -22.46 27.34 -2.87
C PHE A 287 -21.60 27.44 -4.14
N PRO A 288 -22.23 27.77 -5.29
CA PRO A 288 -21.53 27.86 -6.58
C PRO A 288 -20.47 28.97 -6.63
N SER A 289 -20.62 30.01 -5.76
CA SER A 289 -19.65 31.09 -5.61
C SER A 289 -18.31 30.65 -4.99
N LEU A 290 -18.25 29.43 -4.42
CA LEU A 290 -17.00 28.90 -3.89
C LEU A 290 -15.97 28.73 -5.01
N GLU A 291 -14.84 29.35 -4.83
CA GLU A 291 -13.75 29.35 -5.78
C GLU A 291 -13.34 27.92 -6.23
N GLN A 292 -13.10 27.77 -7.54
CA GLN A 292 -12.65 26.51 -8.09
C GLN A 292 -11.28 26.10 -7.48
N GLY A 293 -11.11 24.80 -7.22
CA GLY A 293 -9.88 24.28 -6.63
C GLY A 293 -9.89 24.20 -5.10
N VAL A 294 -10.77 24.94 -4.41
CA VAL A 294 -10.92 24.84 -2.95
C VAL A 294 -11.41 23.45 -2.54
N THR A 295 -10.72 22.85 -1.59
CA THR A 295 -11.00 21.53 -1.02
C THR A 295 -10.89 21.57 0.49
N ILE A 296 -11.24 20.48 1.20
CA ILE A 296 -10.99 20.39 2.66
C ILE A 296 -9.49 20.55 2.96
N TYR A 297 -8.60 20.09 2.09
CA TYR A 297 -7.16 20.28 2.26
C TYR A 297 -6.70 21.73 2.11
N SER A 298 -7.48 22.60 1.46
CA SER A 298 -7.21 24.03 1.39
C SER A 298 -7.19 24.67 2.78
N PHE A 299 -8.05 24.21 3.70
CA PHE A 299 -8.01 24.64 5.11
C PHE A 299 -6.68 24.30 5.78
N ARG A 300 -6.14 23.09 5.51
CA ARG A 300 -4.84 22.71 6.03
C ARG A 300 -3.71 23.54 5.43
N HIS A 301 -3.84 23.87 4.15
CA HIS A 301 -2.87 24.72 3.44
C HIS A 301 -2.87 26.13 4.02
N SER A 302 -4.04 26.76 4.15
CA SER A 302 -4.19 28.10 4.76
C SER A 302 -3.69 28.13 6.21
N GLY A 303 -4.01 27.10 7.02
CA GLY A 303 -3.50 27.01 8.39
C GLY A 303 -1.96 26.84 8.47
N ALA A 304 -1.37 26.15 7.50
CA ALA A 304 0.08 26.02 7.40
C ALA A 304 0.76 27.36 7.08
N ILE A 305 0.18 28.11 6.13
CA ILE A 305 0.63 29.47 5.78
C ILE A 305 0.54 30.39 6.99
N GLU A 306 -0.57 30.36 7.72
CA GLU A 306 -0.79 31.20 8.90
C GLU A 306 0.23 30.92 10.00
N ILE A 307 0.54 29.64 10.28
CA ILE A 307 1.59 29.29 11.25
C ILE A 307 2.96 29.81 10.80
N PHE A 308 3.28 29.69 9.50
CA PHE A 308 4.55 30.19 9.00
C PHE A 308 4.63 31.73 9.07
N LYS A 309 3.60 32.45 8.64
CA LYS A 309 3.54 33.91 8.75
C LYS A 309 3.72 34.40 10.19
N ARG A 310 3.10 33.70 11.16
CA ARG A 310 3.18 34.06 12.59
C ARG A 310 4.51 33.71 13.25
N THR A 311 5.24 32.73 12.78
CA THR A 311 6.40 32.17 13.48
C THR A 311 7.71 32.29 12.73
N GLY A 312 7.70 32.56 11.44
CA GLY A 312 8.86 32.54 10.55
C GLY A 312 9.59 31.17 10.47
N SER A 313 9.09 30.14 11.18
CA SER A 313 9.85 28.93 11.45
C SER A 313 9.34 27.72 10.65
N LEU A 314 10.16 27.25 9.72
CA LEU A 314 9.94 26.01 8.98
C LEU A 314 9.93 24.78 9.90
N THR A 315 10.74 24.78 10.94
CA THR A 315 10.80 23.68 11.92
C THR A 315 9.51 23.57 12.72
N LYS A 316 8.95 24.71 13.17
CA LYS A 316 7.64 24.73 13.84
C LYS A 316 6.54 24.27 12.90
N LEU A 317 6.56 24.72 11.63
CA LEU A 317 5.63 24.27 10.59
C LEU A 317 5.74 22.76 10.34
N GLN A 318 6.96 22.24 10.18
CA GLN A 318 7.19 20.80 10.00
C GLN A 318 6.60 19.99 11.14
N LYS A 319 6.86 20.41 12.38
CA LYS A 319 6.36 19.75 13.60
C LYS A 319 4.82 19.82 13.65
N ALA A 320 4.25 20.99 13.41
CA ALA A 320 2.80 21.20 13.37
C ALA A 320 2.09 20.37 12.28
N MET A 321 2.68 20.23 11.11
CA MET A 321 2.18 19.43 10.01
C MET A 321 2.43 17.92 10.19
N GLY A 322 3.35 17.51 11.06
CA GLY A 322 3.77 16.12 11.22
C GLY A 322 4.46 15.56 9.98
N HIS A 323 5.31 16.37 9.35
CA HIS A 323 6.09 15.96 8.19
C HIS A 323 7.42 15.31 8.58
N SER A 324 7.86 14.34 7.80
CA SER A 324 9.14 13.64 8.03
C SER A 324 10.36 14.45 7.59
N SER A 325 10.18 15.45 6.71
CA SER A 325 11.27 16.31 6.21
C SER A 325 10.79 17.75 6.01
N LEU A 326 11.72 18.70 6.08
CA LEU A 326 11.48 20.12 5.80
C LEU A 326 11.05 20.36 4.35
N ALA A 327 11.62 19.62 3.40
CA ALA A 327 11.27 19.75 1.98
C ALA A 327 9.76 19.55 1.72
N VAL A 328 9.11 18.64 2.45
CA VAL A 328 7.65 18.46 2.35
C VAL A 328 6.90 19.67 2.91
N SER A 329 7.42 20.35 3.95
CA SER A 329 6.80 21.54 4.51
C SER A 329 6.94 22.75 3.58
N LEU A 330 8.07 22.89 2.91
CA LEU A 330 8.31 23.92 1.91
C LEU A 330 7.30 23.88 0.75
N THR A 331 6.79 22.71 0.37
CA THR A 331 5.76 22.62 -0.69
C THR A 331 4.48 23.35 -0.34
N TYR A 332 4.17 23.54 0.95
CA TYR A 332 2.99 24.30 1.41
C TYR A 332 3.21 25.81 1.33
N LEU A 333 4.44 26.25 1.26
CA LEU A 333 4.81 27.68 1.18
C LEU A 333 5.09 28.13 -0.26
N ARG A 334 5.11 27.19 -1.21
CA ARG A 334 5.24 27.52 -2.64
C ARG A 334 4.00 28.32 -3.07
N GLY A 335 4.24 29.48 -3.66
CA GLY A 335 3.18 30.43 -4.05
C GLY A 335 2.83 31.47 -2.99
N LEU A 336 3.49 31.43 -1.82
CA LEU A 336 3.66 32.68 -1.09
C LEU A 336 4.63 33.54 -1.90
N GLU A 337 4.24 34.78 -2.16
CA GLU A 337 5.20 35.78 -2.59
C GLU A 337 6.31 35.79 -1.53
N VAL A 338 7.53 35.44 -1.94
CA VAL A 338 8.69 35.68 -1.11
C VAL A 338 8.74 37.21 -1.05
N SER A 339 8.47 37.80 0.11
CA SER A 339 8.74 39.22 0.31
C SER A 339 10.16 39.48 -0.16
N GLU A 340 10.32 40.46 -1.05
CA GLU A 340 11.65 40.94 -1.43
C GLU A 340 12.41 41.24 -0.13
N LEU A 341 13.73 40.94 -0.14
CA LEU A 341 14.57 41.27 1.01
C LEU A 341 14.56 42.77 1.19
N GLU A 342 14.19 43.22 2.35
CA GLU A 342 14.23 44.61 2.76
C GLU A 342 15.57 44.89 3.49
N GLU A 343 15.97 46.14 3.63
CA GLU A 343 17.20 46.51 4.33
C GLU A 343 17.23 45.99 5.78
N GLU A 344 16.05 45.93 6.41
CA GLU A 344 15.87 45.41 7.78
C GLU A 344 16.12 43.89 7.92
N ASP A 345 16.10 43.15 6.81
CA ASP A 345 16.40 41.72 6.76
C ASP A 345 17.93 41.46 6.69
N MET A 346 18.73 42.53 6.49
CA MET A 346 20.17 42.40 6.31
C MET A 346 20.89 42.39 7.69
N PRO A 347 22.09 41.75 7.76
CA PRO A 347 22.86 41.72 9.00
C PRO A 347 23.19 43.13 9.50
N VAL A 348 22.89 43.40 10.76
CA VAL A 348 23.24 44.64 11.46
C VAL A 348 24.66 44.49 12.01
N MET A 349 25.51 45.54 11.83
CA MET A 349 26.85 45.66 12.43
C MET A 349 26.84 46.59 13.61
#